data_5abff4263f93b1356a5ff63ca9710777
#
_entry.id   5abff4263f93b1356a5ff63ca9710777
#
_cell.length_a   1.000
_cell.length_b   1.000
_cell.length_c   1.000
_cell.angle_alpha   90.00
_cell.angle_beta   90.00
_cell.angle_gamma   90.00
#
_symmetry.space_group_name_H-M   'P 1'
#
loop_
_entity.id
_entity.type
_entity.pdbx_description
1 polymer ?
#
loop_
_entity_poly.entity_id
_entity_poly.type
_entity_poly.pdbx_seq_one_letter_code
_entity_poly.pdbx_strand_id
1 'polypeptide(L)'
;MIGYAKTNISKVLVQSDLTTTINASLIQDVISSEEVNVIATRPLITKDLTASTSIINSDMISSLPVTEVSEILELQAGFVQGHLRGGRSGEVAYWVDGIPMTDVFDGGAIVDVNTNAIAEMQVISGAFNAEYGQAMSGIVNIVTKDGSKTFKGNATLYGGDFLSNRKNTFLNIN
;
A
#
# COMPACT_ATOMS: atom_id res chain seq x y z
N MET A 1 -14.06 -11.64 -30.67
CA MET A 1 -13.87 -12.81 -31.51
C MET A 1 -15.23 -13.25 -32.03
N ILE A 2 -15.37 -13.55 -33.30
CA ILE A 2 -16.66 -14.00 -33.85
C ILE A 2 -16.92 -15.43 -33.35
N GLY A 3 -18.13 -15.71 -32.82
CA GLY A 3 -18.51 -17.02 -32.31
C GLY A 3 -18.24 -17.29 -30.81
N TYR A 4 -17.90 -16.25 -30.06
CA TYR A 4 -17.75 -16.34 -28.59
C TYR A 4 -18.54 -15.26 -27.90
N ALA A 5 -19.14 -15.60 -26.77
CA ALA A 5 -19.86 -14.66 -25.90
C ALA A 5 -18.92 -13.56 -25.36
N LYS A 6 -19.49 -12.36 -25.22
CA LYS A 6 -18.78 -11.25 -24.61
C LYS A 6 -18.56 -11.51 -23.11
N THR A 7 -17.31 -11.59 -22.69
CA THR A 7 -16.94 -11.80 -21.30
C THR A 7 -16.31 -10.53 -20.74
N ASN A 8 -16.87 -9.99 -19.67
CA ASN A 8 -16.31 -8.87 -18.92
C ASN A 8 -15.70 -9.40 -17.62
N ILE A 9 -14.44 -9.07 -17.38
CA ILE A 9 -13.76 -9.36 -16.12
C ILE A 9 -13.65 -8.05 -15.35
N SER A 10 -14.30 -7.97 -14.21
CA SER A 10 -14.33 -6.78 -13.35
C SER A 10 -13.52 -7.01 -12.06
N LYS A 11 -13.18 -5.90 -11.37
CA LYS A 11 -12.40 -5.89 -10.12
C LYS A 11 -11.00 -6.49 -10.25
N VAL A 12 -10.39 -6.33 -11.41
CA VAL A 12 -8.98 -6.67 -11.60
C VAL A 12 -8.14 -5.63 -10.88
N LEU A 13 -7.37 -6.07 -9.89
CA LEU A 13 -6.43 -5.21 -9.18
C LEU A 13 -5.07 -5.31 -9.90
N VAL A 14 -4.57 -4.18 -10.36
CA VAL A 14 -3.21 -4.04 -10.90
C VAL A 14 -2.37 -3.39 -9.80
N GLN A 15 -1.28 -4.01 -9.42
CA GLN A 15 -0.33 -3.52 -8.41
C GLN A 15 0.92 -3.01 -9.11
N SER A 16 1.54 -1.97 -8.55
CA SER A 16 2.81 -1.43 -9.07
C SER A 16 3.90 -2.50 -9.06
N ASP A 17 4.73 -2.52 -10.07
CA ASP A 17 5.89 -3.43 -10.25
C ASP A 17 5.56 -4.93 -10.22
N LEU A 18 4.29 -5.29 -10.29
CA LEU A 18 3.85 -6.69 -10.33
C LEU A 18 3.06 -6.99 -11.61
N THR A 19 3.29 -8.17 -12.18
CA THR A 19 2.52 -8.67 -13.31
C THR A 19 1.24 -9.34 -12.81
N THR A 20 0.09 -8.81 -13.23
CA THR A 20 -1.20 -9.43 -12.97
C THR A 20 -1.58 -10.34 -14.14
N THR A 21 -1.63 -11.65 -13.92
CA THR A 21 -2.04 -12.62 -14.94
C THR A 21 -3.51 -12.94 -14.79
N ILE A 22 -4.27 -12.80 -15.90
CA ILE A 22 -5.69 -13.08 -15.94
C ILE A 22 -5.92 -14.18 -16.98
N ASN A 23 -6.49 -15.30 -16.53
CA ASN A 23 -6.89 -16.38 -17.41
C ASN A 23 -8.40 -16.29 -17.62
N ALA A 24 -8.83 -16.23 -18.87
CA ALA A 24 -10.24 -16.20 -19.23
C ALA A 24 -10.60 -17.38 -20.14
N SER A 25 -11.66 -18.12 -19.77
CA SER A 25 -12.25 -19.14 -20.61
C SER A 25 -13.38 -18.51 -21.41
N LEU A 26 -13.27 -18.56 -22.74
CA LEU A 26 -14.31 -18.05 -23.64
C LEU A 26 -15.35 -19.16 -23.90
N ILE A 27 -16.61 -18.81 -23.76
CA ILE A 27 -17.75 -19.71 -24.04
C ILE A 27 -18.17 -19.47 -25.48
N GLN A 28 -18.33 -20.53 -26.28
CA GLN A 28 -18.87 -20.42 -27.64
C GLN A 28 -20.31 -19.92 -27.59
N ASP A 29 -20.55 -18.82 -28.29
CA ASP A 29 -21.88 -18.25 -28.41
C ASP A 29 -22.48 -18.70 -29.75
N VAL A 30 -23.57 -19.45 -29.69
CA VAL A 30 -24.28 -19.92 -30.86
C VAL A 30 -25.50 -19.04 -31.19
N ILE A 31 -25.87 -18.06 -30.38
CA ILE A 31 -26.96 -17.08 -30.54
C ILE A 31 -27.58 -16.75 -29.17
N SER A 32 -26.80 -16.31 -28.21
CA SER A 32 -27.37 -15.82 -26.94
C SER A 32 -26.65 -14.56 -26.49
N SER A 33 -27.44 -13.52 -26.23
CA SER A 33 -27.01 -12.17 -25.91
C SER A 33 -26.76 -11.98 -24.40
N GLU A 34 -26.46 -13.01 -23.63
CA GLU A 34 -26.14 -12.84 -22.21
C GLU A 34 -24.67 -12.53 -21.99
N GLU A 35 -24.42 -11.40 -21.36
CA GLU A 35 -23.08 -10.96 -20.98
C GLU A 35 -22.62 -11.74 -19.75
N VAL A 36 -21.50 -12.45 -19.87
CA VAL A 36 -20.92 -13.18 -18.73
C VAL A 36 -20.03 -12.23 -17.94
N ASN A 37 -20.46 -11.88 -16.73
CA ASN A 37 -19.68 -11.07 -15.81
C ASN A 37 -18.87 -11.98 -14.87
N VAL A 38 -17.55 -11.91 -14.98
CA VAL A 38 -16.62 -12.64 -14.10
C VAL A 38 -15.96 -11.63 -13.15
N ILE A 39 -16.05 -11.89 -11.86
CA ILE A 39 -15.34 -11.12 -10.84
C ILE A 39 -14.00 -11.79 -10.60
N ALA A 40 -12.91 -11.06 -10.78
CA ALA A 40 -11.58 -11.58 -10.51
C ALA A 40 -11.42 -11.86 -9.01
N THR A 41 -11.01 -13.07 -8.68
CA THR A 41 -10.67 -13.45 -7.29
C THR A 41 -9.17 -13.28 -7.10
N ARG A 42 -8.77 -12.58 -6.06
CA ARG A 42 -7.36 -12.34 -5.76
C ARG A 42 -6.67 -13.65 -5.37
N PRO A 43 -5.59 -14.06 -6.03
CA PRO A 43 -4.79 -15.18 -5.57
C PRO A 43 -4.11 -14.81 -4.23
N LEU A 44 -4.23 -15.68 -3.25
CA LEU A 44 -3.64 -15.51 -1.91
C LEU A 44 -2.10 -15.60 -1.92
N ILE A 45 -1.51 -16.17 -2.96
CA ILE A 45 -0.07 -16.40 -3.07
C ILE A 45 0.41 -15.93 -4.44
N THR A 46 1.33 -14.99 -4.45
CA THR A 46 2.05 -14.55 -5.66
C THR A 46 3.37 -15.33 -5.72
N LYS A 47 3.51 -16.23 -6.70
CA LYS A 47 4.62 -17.19 -6.77
C LYS A 47 5.94 -16.61 -7.28
N ASP A 48 5.92 -15.46 -7.94
CA ASP A 48 7.07 -14.91 -8.68
C ASP A 48 7.80 -13.78 -7.93
N LEU A 49 7.54 -13.61 -6.63
CA LEU A 49 8.24 -12.63 -5.81
C LEU A 49 9.60 -13.17 -5.38
N THR A 50 10.67 -12.65 -5.95
CA THR A 50 12.06 -12.89 -5.51
C THR A 50 12.42 -12.09 -4.26
N ALA A 51 11.73 -10.96 -4.04
CA ALA A 51 11.84 -10.10 -2.86
C ALA A 51 10.74 -10.41 -1.85
N SER A 52 11.02 -10.18 -0.58
CA SER A 52 9.98 -10.17 0.46
C SER A 52 9.24 -8.84 0.38
N THR A 53 8.07 -8.84 -0.24
CA THR A 53 7.26 -7.64 -0.45
C THR A 53 5.99 -7.72 0.40
N SER A 54 5.78 -6.70 1.22
CA SER A 54 4.51 -6.46 1.92
C SER A 54 3.76 -5.36 1.20
N ILE A 55 2.52 -5.63 0.81
CA ILE A 55 1.68 -4.68 0.06
C ILE A 55 0.48 -4.32 0.93
N ILE A 56 0.31 -3.03 1.17
CA ILE A 56 -0.72 -2.45 2.02
C ILE A 56 -1.57 -1.52 1.17
N ASN A 57 -2.83 -1.87 0.97
CA ASN A 57 -3.76 -1.10 0.15
C ASN A 57 -4.51 -0.06 1.00
N SER A 58 -5.12 0.93 0.33
CA SER A 58 -5.91 1.98 0.98
C SER A 58 -7.01 1.44 1.91
N ASP A 59 -7.63 0.30 1.56
CA ASP A 59 -8.67 -0.31 2.40
C ASP A 59 -8.09 -0.85 3.72
N MET A 60 -6.90 -1.43 3.66
CA MET A 60 -6.18 -1.88 4.86
C MET A 60 -5.77 -0.68 5.71
N ILE A 61 -5.20 0.36 5.11
CA ILE A 61 -4.80 1.58 5.81
C ILE A 61 -5.99 2.21 6.53
N SER A 62 -7.14 2.32 5.85
CA SER A 62 -8.34 2.92 6.43
C SER A 62 -8.95 2.11 7.58
N SER A 63 -8.63 0.82 7.69
CA SER A 63 -9.07 -0.05 8.78
C SER A 63 -8.17 0.01 10.02
N LEU A 64 -6.97 0.60 9.88
CA LEU A 64 -6.02 0.74 10.98
C LEU A 64 -6.26 2.05 11.74
N PRO A 65 -6.12 2.06 13.07
CA PRO A 65 -6.22 3.28 13.88
C PRO A 65 -4.89 4.06 13.87
N VAL A 66 -4.39 4.38 12.67
CA VAL A 66 -3.11 5.06 12.45
C VAL A 66 -3.32 6.36 11.70
N THR A 67 -2.50 7.35 11.98
CA THR A 67 -2.57 8.68 11.37
C THR A 67 -1.38 8.99 10.49
N GLU A 68 -0.24 8.36 10.75
CA GLU A 68 1.03 8.59 10.07
C GLU A 68 1.53 7.34 9.35
N VAL A 69 2.31 7.56 8.29
CA VAL A 69 2.94 6.48 7.52
C VAL A 69 3.94 5.69 8.36
N SER A 70 4.64 6.37 9.26
CA SER A 70 5.57 5.76 10.22
C SER A 70 4.90 4.67 11.07
N GLU A 71 3.68 4.94 11.55
CA GLU A 71 2.92 3.97 12.34
C GLU A 71 2.53 2.73 11.52
N ILE A 72 2.19 2.92 10.24
CA ILE A 72 1.89 1.79 9.33
C ILE A 72 3.14 0.94 9.10
N LEU A 73 4.30 1.59 8.95
CA LEU A 73 5.57 0.91 8.75
C LEU A 73 5.98 0.11 9.97
N GLU A 74 5.76 0.62 11.18
CA GLU A 74 6.06 -0.08 12.43
C GLU A 74 5.20 -1.35 12.64
N LEU A 75 4.06 -1.43 11.98
CA LEU A 75 3.25 -2.67 11.96
C LEU A 75 3.83 -3.74 11.02
N GLN A 76 4.82 -3.39 10.20
CA GLN A 76 5.41 -4.33 9.26
C GLN A 76 6.49 -5.19 9.94
N ALA A 77 6.50 -6.47 9.59
CA ALA A 77 7.48 -7.40 10.14
C ALA A 77 8.91 -6.98 9.81
N GLY A 78 9.71 -6.78 10.83
CA GLY A 78 11.12 -6.39 10.70
C GLY A 78 11.36 -4.89 10.58
N PHE A 79 10.33 -4.05 10.67
CA PHE A 79 10.47 -2.60 10.74
C PHE A 79 10.37 -2.13 12.19
N VAL A 80 11.37 -1.44 12.69
CA VAL A 80 11.42 -0.92 14.07
C VAL A 80 12.12 0.43 14.07
N GLN A 81 11.42 1.49 14.47
CA GLN A 81 11.98 2.84 14.63
C GLN A 81 12.80 3.32 13.41
N GLY A 82 12.27 3.13 12.19
CA GLY A 82 12.96 3.52 10.96
C GLY A 82 14.01 2.53 10.46
N HIS A 83 14.23 1.44 11.17
CA HIS A 83 15.16 0.38 10.80
C HIS A 83 14.41 -0.81 10.21
N LEU A 84 14.86 -1.31 9.06
CA LEU A 84 14.31 -2.50 8.45
C LEU A 84 15.30 -3.66 8.57
N ARG A 85 14.83 -4.78 9.17
CA ARG A 85 15.60 -6.01 9.37
C ARG A 85 16.98 -5.82 10.04
N GLY A 86 17.06 -4.87 10.97
CA GLY A 86 18.31 -4.58 11.67
C GLY A 86 19.32 -3.75 10.87
N GLY A 87 18.92 -3.22 9.71
CA GLY A 87 19.69 -2.23 8.97
C GLY A 87 19.89 -0.93 9.75
N ARG A 88 20.78 -0.07 9.29
CA ARG A 88 21.04 1.23 9.91
C ARG A 88 20.00 2.25 9.48
N SER A 89 19.88 3.34 10.24
CA SER A 89 19.17 4.54 9.79
C SER A 89 19.77 5.02 8.46
N GLY A 90 18.91 5.36 7.49
CA GLY A 90 19.33 5.79 6.16
C GLY A 90 19.59 4.68 5.14
N GLU A 91 19.45 3.42 5.51
CA GLU A 91 19.56 2.29 4.58
C GLU A 91 18.21 1.89 3.93
N VAL A 92 17.12 2.49 4.39
CA VAL A 92 15.79 2.36 3.79
C VAL A 92 15.60 3.48 2.78
N ALA A 93 15.30 3.14 1.54
CA ALA A 93 14.96 4.13 0.52
C ALA A 93 13.44 4.37 0.50
N TYR A 94 13.04 5.63 0.54
CA TYR A 94 11.65 6.05 0.44
C TYR A 94 11.36 6.60 -0.95
N TRP A 95 10.29 6.13 -1.56
CA TRP A 95 9.84 6.53 -2.89
C TRP A 95 8.36 6.92 -2.84
N VAL A 96 8.01 8.01 -3.50
CA VAL A 96 6.63 8.47 -3.63
C VAL A 96 6.36 8.71 -5.11
N ASP A 97 5.41 7.99 -5.69
CA ASP A 97 5.05 8.04 -7.11
C ASP A 97 6.26 7.93 -8.05
N GLY A 98 7.21 7.05 -7.70
CA GLY A 98 8.43 6.84 -8.47
C GLY A 98 9.54 7.88 -8.26
N ILE A 99 9.36 8.83 -7.33
CA ILE A 99 10.34 9.87 -7.01
C ILE A 99 11.03 9.50 -5.69
N PRO A 100 12.37 9.44 -5.64
CA PRO A 100 13.08 9.20 -4.39
C PRO A 100 12.91 10.38 -3.43
N MET A 101 12.46 10.08 -2.20
CA MET A 101 12.14 11.03 -1.15
C MET A 101 12.87 10.68 0.16
N THR A 102 14.09 10.18 0.07
CA THR A 102 14.91 9.85 1.23
C THR A 102 15.73 11.08 1.65
N ASP A 103 15.68 11.45 2.92
CA ASP A 103 16.52 12.49 3.46
C ASP A 103 17.98 12.01 3.55
N VAL A 104 18.87 12.81 2.99
CA VAL A 104 20.30 12.49 2.94
C VAL A 104 20.98 12.66 4.32
N PHE A 105 20.37 13.44 5.21
CA PHE A 105 20.92 13.74 6.52
C PHE A 105 20.59 12.68 7.57
N ASP A 106 19.31 12.35 7.70
CA ASP A 106 18.86 11.40 8.73
C ASP A 106 18.39 10.05 8.16
N GLY A 107 18.22 10.00 6.82
CA GLY A 107 17.80 8.80 6.12
C GLY A 107 16.32 8.47 6.26
N GLY A 108 15.52 9.38 6.81
CA GLY A 108 14.07 9.28 6.86
C GLY A 108 13.39 9.67 5.54
N ALA A 109 12.07 9.71 5.54
CA ALA A 109 11.30 10.27 4.43
C ALA A 109 11.28 11.81 4.53
N ILE A 110 11.61 12.50 3.44
CA ILE A 110 11.59 13.97 3.36
C ILE A 110 10.15 14.51 3.49
N VAL A 111 9.17 13.76 2.99
CA VAL A 111 7.77 14.18 2.93
C VAL A 111 6.91 13.21 3.72
N ASP A 112 6.13 13.78 4.63
CA ASP A 112 5.07 13.03 5.30
C ASP A 112 3.83 13.01 4.40
N VAL A 113 3.50 11.82 3.90
CA VAL A 113 2.34 11.61 3.03
C VAL A 113 1.13 11.32 3.89
N ASN A 114 0.05 12.11 3.70
CA ASN A 114 -1.20 11.85 4.40
C ASN A 114 -1.72 10.44 4.05
N THR A 115 -2.01 9.63 5.05
CA THR A 115 -2.47 8.23 4.90
C THR A 115 -3.72 8.10 4.03
N ASN A 116 -4.61 9.11 4.04
CA ASN A 116 -5.81 9.13 3.19
C ASN A 116 -5.50 9.34 1.70
N ALA A 117 -4.34 9.91 1.37
CA ALA A 117 -3.91 10.11 -0.01
C ALA A 117 -3.25 8.86 -0.61
N ILE A 118 -2.91 7.86 0.19
CA ILE A 118 -2.22 6.65 -0.25
C ILE A 118 -3.20 5.70 -0.92
N ALA A 119 -2.88 5.29 -2.15
CA ALA A 119 -3.57 4.21 -2.85
C ALA A 119 -3.01 2.85 -2.45
N GLU A 120 -1.68 2.76 -2.44
CA GLU A 120 -0.94 1.54 -2.13
C GLU A 120 0.42 1.91 -1.53
N MET A 121 0.87 1.14 -0.57
CA MET A 121 2.22 1.21 -0.03
C MET A 121 2.85 -0.17 -0.10
N GLN A 122 4.08 -0.24 -0.60
CA GLN A 122 4.87 -1.47 -0.70
C GLN A 122 6.11 -1.34 0.15
N VAL A 123 6.35 -2.34 0.98
CA VAL A 123 7.60 -2.48 1.74
C VAL A 123 8.36 -3.68 1.17
N ILE A 124 9.44 -3.39 0.49
CA ILE A 124 10.27 -4.39 -0.20
C ILE A 124 11.55 -4.58 0.60
N SER A 125 11.87 -5.82 0.92
CA SER A 125 13.07 -6.16 1.68
C SER A 125 13.76 -7.41 1.11
N GLY A 126 15.06 -7.49 1.26
CA GLY A 126 15.87 -8.57 0.71
C GLY A 126 16.44 -8.24 -0.67
N ALA A 127 16.22 -9.08 -1.66
CA ALA A 127 16.68 -8.81 -3.02
C ALA A 127 15.69 -7.89 -3.74
N PHE A 128 16.11 -6.71 -4.10
CA PHE A 128 15.33 -5.74 -4.88
C PHE A 128 16.07 -5.39 -6.19
N ASN A 129 15.33 -4.88 -7.16
CA ASN A 129 15.84 -4.54 -8.48
C ASN A 129 16.88 -3.40 -8.42
N ALA A 130 17.81 -3.39 -9.36
CA ALA A 130 18.85 -2.37 -9.45
C ALA A 130 18.34 -0.96 -9.80
N GLU A 131 17.07 -0.82 -10.18
CA GLU A 131 16.40 0.46 -10.38
C GLU A 131 16.27 1.30 -9.10
N TYR A 132 16.19 0.64 -7.95
CA TYR A 132 16.18 1.29 -6.65
C TYR A 132 17.61 1.55 -6.19
N GLY A 133 18.18 2.67 -6.61
CA GLY A 133 19.49 3.13 -6.12
C GLY A 133 19.44 3.52 -4.64
N GLN A 134 20.60 3.42 -3.97
CA GLN A 134 20.78 3.86 -2.57
C GLN A 134 20.00 3.08 -1.50
N ALA A 135 19.28 2.02 -1.83
CA ALA A 135 18.65 1.14 -0.88
C ALA A 135 19.62 0.04 -0.45
N MET A 136 19.79 -0.18 0.85
CA MET A 136 20.67 -1.24 1.37
C MET A 136 19.90 -2.27 2.19
N SER A 137 18.94 -1.85 3.03
CA SER A 137 18.13 -2.74 3.87
C SER A 137 16.72 -2.93 3.35
N GLY A 138 16.17 -1.99 2.58
CA GLY A 138 14.88 -2.12 1.93
C GLY A 138 14.36 -0.83 1.32
N ILE A 139 13.15 -0.94 0.77
CA ILE A 139 12.48 0.12 0.02
C ILE A 139 11.06 0.26 0.53
N VAL A 140 10.65 1.48 0.77
CA VAL A 140 9.26 1.87 1.01
C VAL A 140 8.79 2.65 -0.21
N ASN A 141 7.92 2.04 -1.01
CA ASN A 141 7.34 2.68 -2.19
C ASN A 141 5.88 3.02 -1.91
N ILE A 142 5.55 4.30 -2.01
CA ILE A 142 4.21 4.83 -1.76
C ILE A 142 3.64 5.30 -3.10
N VAL A 143 2.45 4.82 -3.43
CA VAL A 143 1.70 5.26 -4.60
C VAL A 143 0.49 6.05 -4.11
N THR A 144 0.36 7.29 -4.58
CA THR A 144 -0.76 8.14 -4.19
C THR A 144 -2.00 7.89 -5.04
N LYS A 145 -3.16 8.30 -4.53
CA LYS A 145 -4.43 8.18 -5.25
C LYS A 145 -4.48 9.18 -6.39
N ASP A 146 -4.90 8.72 -7.55
CA ASP A 146 -5.19 9.60 -8.68
C ASP A 146 -6.37 10.53 -8.41
N GLY A 147 -6.31 11.72 -8.99
CA GLY A 147 -7.42 12.66 -8.97
C GLY A 147 -8.67 12.08 -9.62
N SER A 148 -9.84 12.33 -9.03
CA SER A 148 -11.11 11.87 -9.58
C SER A 148 -11.83 12.99 -10.34
N LYS A 149 -12.69 12.59 -11.32
CA LYS A 149 -13.53 13.55 -12.05
C LYS A 149 -14.62 14.19 -11.18
N THR A 150 -14.89 13.60 -10.02
CA THR A 150 -15.85 14.11 -9.03
C THR A 150 -15.11 14.61 -7.81
N PHE A 151 -15.59 15.72 -7.23
CA PHE A 151 -15.03 16.21 -5.97
C PHE A 151 -15.21 15.16 -4.88
N LYS A 152 -14.12 14.79 -4.22
CA LYS A 152 -14.09 13.89 -3.07
C LYS A 152 -13.25 14.53 -1.98
N GLY A 153 -13.71 14.45 -0.75
CA GLY A 153 -12.99 14.94 0.40
C GLY A 153 -13.17 13.96 1.56
N ASN A 154 -12.18 13.92 2.44
CA ASN A 154 -12.24 13.20 3.70
C ASN A 154 -11.91 14.18 4.83
N ALA A 155 -12.66 14.10 5.92
CA ALA A 155 -12.39 14.82 7.16
C ALA A 155 -12.54 13.85 8.30
N THR A 156 -11.48 13.63 9.06
CA THR A 156 -11.47 12.77 10.24
C THR A 156 -11.27 13.61 11.48
N LEU A 157 -12.17 13.48 12.44
CA LEU A 157 -12.12 14.17 13.71
C LEU A 157 -12.10 13.12 14.81
N TYR A 158 -11.09 13.14 15.64
CA TYR A 158 -10.98 12.23 16.78
C TYR A 158 -10.65 13.02 18.04
N GLY A 159 -11.20 12.56 19.14
CA GLY A 159 -10.91 13.06 20.47
C GLY A 159 -10.74 11.87 21.40
N GLY A 160 -9.79 11.97 22.29
CA GLY A 160 -9.51 10.95 23.30
C GLY A 160 -9.23 11.61 24.63
N ASP A 161 -9.57 10.93 25.71
CA ASP A 161 -9.19 11.32 27.05
C ASP A 161 -8.63 10.09 27.79
N PHE A 162 -7.68 10.33 28.68
CA PHE A 162 -7.11 9.28 29.51
C PHE A 162 -7.93 9.14 30.77
N LEU A 163 -8.70 8.05 30.89
CA LEU A 163 -9.43 7.72 32.10
C LEU A 163 -8.47 7.12 33.13
N SER A 164 -8.20 7.85 34.21
CA SER A 164 -7.43 7.34 35.34
C SER A 164 -8.33 7.27 36.60
N ASN A 165 -8.29 6.14 37.29
CA ASN A 165 -8.94 5.96 38.57
C ASN A 165 -8.18 6.65 39.72
N ARG A 166 -7.03 7.29 39.45
CA ARG A 166 -6.25 8.09 40.38
C ARG A 166 -6.52 9.56 40.20
N LYS A 167 -7.10 10.20 41.20
CA LYS A 167 -7.49 11.62 41.19
C LYS A 167 -6.38 12.65 40.87
N ASN A 168 -5.13 12.26 40.79
CA ASN A 168 -3.99 13.18 40.70
C ASN A 168 -3.02 12.84 39.56
N THR A 169 -3.42 12.04 38.52
CA THR A 169 -2.48 11.59 37.50
C THR A 169 -2.27 12.61 36.38
N PHE A 170 -3.16 13.60 36.23
CA PHE A 170 -3.12 14.60 35.14
C PHE A 170 -3.33 16.04 35.64
N LEU A 171 -2.73 16.39 36.78
CA LEU A 171 -2.90 17.70 37.42
C LEU A 171 -2.19 18.89 36.74
N ASN A 172 -1.56 18.73 35.58
CA ASN A 172 -0.79 19.76 34.91
C ASN A 172 -1.27 20.08 33.49
N ILE A 173 -2.52 19.85 33.17
CA ILE A 173 -3.13 20.36 31.95
C ILE A 173 -4.08 21.50 32.36
N ASN A 174 -3.53 22.69 32.48
CA ASN A 174 -4.26 23.94 32.49
C ASN A 174 -4.05 24.62 31.15
#